data_d3369b7542ef1279a8725ba85d7526d2
#
_entry.id   d3369b7542ef1279a8725ba85d7526d2
#
_cell.length_a   1.000
_cell.length_b   1.000
_cell.length_c   1.000
_cell.angle_alpha   90.00
_cell.angle_beta   90.00
_cell.angle_gamma   90.00
#
_symmetry.space_group_name_H-M   'P 1'
#
loop_
_entity.id
_entity.type
_entity.pdbx_description
1 polymer ?
#
loop_
_entity_poly.entity_id
_entity_poly.type
_entity_poly.pdbx_seq_one_letter_code
_entity_poly.pdbx_strand_id
1 'polypeptide(L)'
;ENAFGSGNSLGVQVNTSKINRVLVLNTTDPYFTADGVSRTIDLYQKSSSPYENQDYYKLVTSGAAMRFGIPFTEIDTVFFGAGVEQTNIKLGTLLPTSYQDYINEYGYKSSAVPVTVGWALDSRDSALSPTSGRLQRANGEWSIAGDARYVRGTYQFQQYLPLSKQYTAAFNAEVGLGRATGGQTFPVFKNFYGGGLGSVRGFEQGSLGPRDISGTAVGGTRKVNLNFEVLTPFPGAGNDRSLRMYGFLDAGMVVGNDGGLAINADADRLRASLGIGVSWISPVGPLRLALAKPIRKYDNDRIQTLQFQIGTSF
;
A
#
# COMPACT_ATOMS: atom_id res chain seq x y z
N GLU A 1 -18.47 -9.52 -15.96
CA GLU A 1 -18.18 -10.95 -16.11
C GLU A 1 -18.72 -11.45 -17.44
N ASN A 2 -18.04 -12.40 -18.09
CA ASN A 2 -18.40 -12.96 -19.39
C ASN A 2 -18.59 -11.90 -20.49
N ALA A 3 -17.61 -11.05 -20.67
CA ALA A 3 -17.66 -9.97 -21.65
C ALA A 3 -17.84 -10.55 -23.07
N PHE A 4 -18.93 -10.16 -23.73
CA PHE A 4 -19.30 -10.59 -25.08
C PHE A 4 -19.44 -12.12 -25.27
N GLY A 5 -19.73 -12.87 -24.22
CA GLY A 5 -19.87 -14.33 -24.27
C GLY A 5 -18.55 -15.11 -24.38
N SER A 6 -17.41 -14.44 -24.18
CA SER A 6 -16.07 -15.05 -24.34
C SER A 6 -15.57 -15.81 -23.09
N GLY A 7 -16.32 -15.78 -21.97
CA GLY A 7 -15.83 -16.28 -20.68
C GLY A 7 -14.90 -15.32 -19.96
N ASN A 8 -14.41 -14.30 -20.64
CA ASN A 8 -13.48 -13.31 -20.08
C ASN A 8 -14.23 -12.24 -19.29
N SER A 9 -13.59 -11.71 -18.25
CA SER A 9 -14.06 -10.50 -17.57
C SER A 9 -13.36 -9.27 -18.12
N LEU A 10 -14.12 -8.20 -18.32
CA LEU A 10 -13.60 -6.87 -18.59
C LEU A 10 -13.91 -6.01 -17.38
N GLY A 11 -12.91 -5.36 -16.82
CA GLY A 11 -13.02 -4.46 -15.68
C GLY A 11 -12.50 -3.07 -16.00
N VAL A 12 -13.22 -2.08 -15.50
CA VAL A 12 -12.76 -0.68 -15.47
C VAL A 12 -12.78 -0.24 -14.01
N GLN A 13 -11.63 0.15 -13.50
CA GLN A 13 -11.51 0.69 -12.16
C GLN A 13 -11.15 2.16 -12.24
N VAL A 14 -11.98 3.00 -11.65
CA VAL A 14 -11.73 4.43 -11.49
C VAL A 14 -11.76 4.74 -10.01
N ASN A 15 -10.63 5.17 -9.49
CA ASN A 15 -10.52 5.69 -8.13
C ASN A 15 -10.01 7.12 -8.20
N THR A 16 -10.73 8.05 -7.59
CA THR A 16 -10.37 9.47 -7.61
C THR A 16 -10.44 10.02 -6.20
N SER A 17 -9.31 10.49 -5.71
CA SER A 17 -9.20 11.28 -4.49
C SER A 17 -8.40 12.55 -4.80
N LYS A 18 -8.29 13.44 -3.82
CA LYS A 18 -7.50 14.67 -3.98
C LYS A 18 -6.02 14.40 -4.23
N ILE A 19 -5.47 13.35 -3.62
CA ILE A 19 -4.05 13.00 -3.68
C ILE A 19 -3.74 11.84 -4.65
N ASN A 20 -4.73 10.99 -4.96
CA ASN A 20 -4.54 9.83 -5.81
C ASN A 20 -5.64 9.71 -6.85
N ARG A 21 -5.24 9.47 -8.10
CA ARG A 21 -6.16 9.10 -9.19
C ARG A 21 -5.63 7.84 -9.85
N VAL A 22 -6.49 6.85 -9.97
CA VAL A 22 -6.16 5.56 -10.58
C VAL A 22 -7.21 5.24 -11.62
N LEU A 23 -6.77 5.00 -12.83
CA LEU A 23 -7.56 4.44 -13.91
C LEU A 23 -6.91 3.12 -14.30
N VAL A 24 -7.65 2.04 -14.23
CA VAL A 24 -7.21 0.73 -14.69
C VAL A 24 -8.27 0.15 -15.60
N LEU A 25 -7.84 -0.28 -16.77
CA LEU A 25 -8.62 -1.13 -17.67
C LEU A 25 -7.97 -2.51 -17.64
N ASN A 26 -8.72 -3.52 -17.27
CA ASN A 26 -8.21 -4.87 -17.24
C ASN A 26 -9.12 -5.84 -18.01
N THR A 27 -8.50 -6.88 -18.55
CA THR A 27 -9.20 -8.07 -19.03
C THR A 27 -8.60 -9.29 -18.38
N THR A 28 -9.46 -10.16 -17.86
CA THR A 28 -9.05 -11.40 -17.21
C THR A 28 -9.73 -12.59 -17.88
N ASP A 29 -8.89 -13.51 -18.32
CA ASP A 29 -9.27 -14.85 -18.74
C ASP A 29 -9.01 -15.79 -17.55
N PRO A 30 -10.04 -16.24 -16.84
CA PRO A 30 -9.87 -17.05 -15.63
C PRO A 30 -9.43 -18.49 -15.93
N TYR A 31 -9.62 -18.96 -17.18
CA TYR A 31 -9.29 -20.30 -17.64
C TYR A 31 -8.44 -20.24 -18.91
N PHE A 32 -7.36 -19.46 -18.89
CA PHE A 32 -6.43 -19.34 -20.01
C PHE A 32 -5.83 -20.70 -20.40
N THR A 33 -5.67 -21.58 -19.41
CA THR A 33 -5.37 -23.00 -19.63
C THR A 33 -6.45 -23.87 -18.99
N ALA A 34 -6.56 -25.13 -19.46
CA ALA A 34 -7.50 -26.10 -18.90
C ALA A 34 -7.26 -26.41 -17.41
N ASP A 35 -6.03 -26.23 -16.94
CA ASP A 35 -5.63 -26.45 -15.54
C ASP A 35 -5.95 -25.25 -14.62
N GLY A 36 -6.71 -24.26 -15.11
CA GLY A 36 -7.17 -23.13 -14.32
C GLY A 36 -6.15 -22.00 -14.13
N VAL A 37 -5.10 -21.94 -14.94
CA VAL A 37 -4.23 -20.75 -14.96
C VAL A 37 -5.01 -19.59 -15.52
N SER A 38 -5.08 -18.49 -14.77
CA SER A 38 -5.68 -17.24 -15.22
C SER A 38 -4.65 -16.34 -15.90
N ARG A 39 -5.13 -15.55 -16.86
CA ARG A 39 -4.33 -14.49 -17.50
C ARG A 39 -5.03 -13.16 -17.35
N THR A 40 -4.34 -12.16 -16.82
CA THR A 40 -4.83 -10.79 -16.71
C THR A 40 -3.92 -9.84 -17.49
N ILE A 41 -4.52 -8.97 -18.29
CA ILE A 41 -3.84 -7.88 -18.97
C ILE A 41 -4.38 -6.57 -18.37
N ASP A 42 -3.48 -5.73 -17.88
CA ASP A 42 -3.77 -4.46 -17.26
C ASP A 42 -3.21 -3.31 -18.13
N LEU A 43 -4.05 -2.30 -18.39
CA LEU A 43 -3.61 -1.00 -18.86
C LEU A 43 -3.93 0.00 -17.74
N TYR A 44 -2.96 0.76 -17.29
CA TYR A 44 -3.19 1.65 -16.15
C TYR A 44 -2.53 3.01 -16.29
N GLN A 45 -3.19 3.98 -15.68
CA GLN A 45 -2.61 5.29 -15.38
C GLN A 45 -2.89 5.62 -13.92
N LYS A 46 -1.82 5.84 -13.18
CA LYS A 46 -1.86 6.22 -11.76
C LYS A 46 -1.26 7.61 -11.60
N SER A 47 -1.93 8.46 -10.84
CA SER A 47 -1.43 9.78 -10.50
C SER A 47 -1.47 9.94 -8.99
N SER A 48 -0.36 10.30 -8.40
CA SER A 48 -0.22 10.52 -6.96
C SER A 48 0.40 11.87 -6.68
N SER A 49 -0.17 12.60 -5.73
CA SER A 49 0.39 13.82 -5.14
C SER A 49 0.56 13.60 -3.65
N PRO A 50 1.72 13.88 -3.06
CA PRO A 50 1.97 13.55 -1.65
C PRO A 50 1.15 14.40 -0.67
N TYR A 51 0.68 15.58 -1.08
CA TYR A 51 -0.05 16.52 -0.22
C TYR A 51 -1.29 17.10 -0.92
N GLU A 52 -2.37 17.23 -0.14
CA GLU A 52 -3.68 17.67 -0.61
C GLU A 52 -3.72 19.17 -0.98
N ASN A 53 -3.01 20.01 -0.23
CA ASN A 53 -3.15 21.49 -0.29
C ASN A 53 -1.92 22.21 -0.81
N GLN A 54 -0.92 21.51 -1.32
CA GLN A 54 0.31 22.12 -1.81
C GLN A 54 0.76 21.47 -3.10
N ASP A 55 1.02 22.30 -4.09
CA ASP A 55 1.59 21.90 -5.38
C ASP A 55 3.09 21.55 -5.24
N TYR A 56 3.41 20.47 -4.49
CA TYR A 56 4.79 20.03 -4.36
C TYR A 56 5.28 19.41 -5.66
N TYR A 57 4.76 18.27 -6.00
CA TYR A 57 5.02 17.54 -7.23
C TYR A 57 3.92 16.51 -7.46
N LYS A 58 3.84 16.01 -8.66
CA LYS A 58 2.88 14.98 -9.04
C LYS A 58 3.57 13.88 -9.80
N LEU A 59 3.36 12.66 -9.38
CA LEU A 59 3.79 11.46 -10.06
C LEU A 59 2.69 10.96 -10.99
N VAL A 60 2.99 10.76 -12.25
CA VAL A 60 2.07 10.15 -13.22
C VAL A 60 2.73 8.92 -13.79
N THR A 61 2.26 7.74 -13.40
CA THR A 61 2.75 6.45 -13.90
C THR A 61 1.72 5.85 -14.83
N SER A 62 2.12 5.58 -16.06
CA SER A 62 1.32 4.89 -17.07
C SER A 62 2.02 3.59 -17.45
N GLY A 63 1.27 2.53 -17.67
CA GLY A 63 1.88 1.25 -17.98
C GLY A 63 0.90 0.22 -18.52
N ALA A 64 1.49 -0.87 -19.02
CA ALA A 64 0.80 -2.08 -19.42
C ALA A 64 1.50 -3.27 -18.77
N ALA A 65 0.73 -4.22 -18.28
CA ALA A 65 1.26 -5.43 -17.64
C ALA A 65 0.42 -6.64 -18.01
N MET A 66 1.07 -7.80 -18.07
CA MET A 66 0.43 -9.09 -18.19
C MET A 66 0.82 -9.94 -16.98
N ARG A 67 -0.17 -10.59 -16.38
CA ARG A 67 0.00 -11.44 -15.21
C ARG A 67 -0.68 -12.78 -15.44
N PHE A 68 -0.05 -13.84 -14.95
CA PHE A 68 -0.60 -15.19 -14.88
C PHE A 68 -0.78 -15.55 -13.41
N GLY A 69 -1.95 -16.10 -13.07
CA GLY A 69 -2.26 -16.61 -11.74
C GLY A 69 -2.40 -18.12 -11.80
N ILE A 70 -1.59 -18.83 -11.02
CA ILE A 70 -1.56 -20.29 -10.95
C ILE A 70 -2.11 -20.67 -9.58
N PRO A 71 -3.34 -21.22 -9.48
CA PRO A 71 -3.88 -21.73 -8.24
C PRO A 71 -3.19 -23.04 -7.88
N PHE A 72 -2.58 -23.10 -6.68
CA PHE A 72 -2.04 -24.34 -6.15
C PHE A 72 -3.08 -25.08 -5.33
N THR A 73 -3.92 -24.33 -4.61
CA THR A 73 -5.05 -24.82 -3.85
C THR A 73 -6.20 -23.81 -3.97
N GLU A 74 -7.35 -24.08 -3.34
CA GLU A 74 -8.49 -23.15 -3.28
C GLU A 74 -8.18 -21.82 -2.59
N ILE A 75 -7.16 -21.81 -1.71
CA ILE A 75 -6.79 -20.65 -0.90
C ILE A 75 -5.41 -20.09 -1.24
N ASP A 76 -4.68 -20.70 -2.17
CA ASP A 76 -3.26 -20.46 -2.40
C ASP A 76 -2.99 -20.24 -3.89
N THR A 77 -2.46 -19.09 -4.25
CA THR A 77 -2.21 -18.70 -5.64
C THR A 77 -0.84 -18.06 -5.79
N VAL A 78 -0.09 -18.45 -6.82
CA VAL A 78 1.15 -17.80 -7.23
C VAL A 78 0.90 -16.99 -8.50
N PHE A 79 1.53 -15.84 -8.59
CA PHE A 79 1.40 -14.90 -9.70
C PHE A 79 2.76 -14.66 -10.33
N PHE A 80 2.80 -14.62 -11.66
CA PHE A 80 3.95 -14.17 -12.44
C PHE A 80 3.49 -13.10 -13.43
N GLY A 81 4.30 -12.08 -13.61
CA GLY A 81 3.94 -11.02 -14.54
C GLY A 81 5.15 -10.30 -15.09
N ALA A 82 4.91 -9.59 -16.18
CA ALA A 82 5.85 -8.64 -16.73
C ALA A 82 5.09 -7.45 -17.30
N GLY A 83 5.73 -6.30 -17.37
CA GLY A 83 5.10 -5.10 -17.89
C GLY A 83 6.12 -4.09 -18.36
N VAL A 84 5.58 -2.98 -18.84
CA VAL A 84 6.31 -1.77 -19.17
C VAL A 84 5.62 -0.62 -18.46
N GLU A 85 6.38 0.26 -17.85
CA GLU A 85 5.85 1.46 -17.22
C GLU A 85 6.71 2.68 -17.49
N GLN A 86 6.07 3.83 -17.50
CA GLN A 86 6.72 5.13 -17.55
C GLN A 86 6.18 6.00 -16.43
N THR A 87 7.07 6.51 -15.60
CA THR A 87 6.76 7.47 -14.55
C THR A 87 7.23 8.86 -14.97
N ASN A 88 6.32 9.83 -14.93
CA ASN A 88 6.61 11.25 -15.17
C ASN A 88 6.51 11.99 -13.84
N ILE A 89 7.57 12.70 -13.47
CA ILE A 89 7.62 13.60 -12.33
C ILE A 89 7.22 14.99 -12.83
N LYS A 90 6.01 15.43 -12.49
CA LYS A 90 5.55 16.80 -12.80
C LYS A 90 5.91 17.69 -11.63
N LEU A 91 6.65 18.76 -11.94
CA LEU A 91 7.07 19.75 -10.94
C LEU A 91 5.86 20.52 -10.41
N GLY A 92 5.92 20.81 -9.12
CA GLY A 92 5.11 21.78 -8.43
C GLY A 92 5.97 22.92 -7.88
N THR A 93 5.42 23.68 -6.94
CA THR A 93 6.10 24.85 -6.33
C THR A 93 7.25 24.46 -5.41
N LEU A 94 7.17 23.28 -4.79
CA LEU A 94 8.19 22.75 -3.87
C LEU A 94 8.55 21.33 -4.30
N LEU A 95 9.80 21.09 -4.56
CA LEU A 95 10.34 19.80 -4.93
C LEU A 95 11.32 19.33 -3.84
N PRO A 96 11.13 18.14 -3.23
CA PRO A 96 12.10 17.59 -2.30
C PRO A 96 13.47 17.40 -2.95
N THR A 97 14.54 17.60 -2.18
CA THR A 97 15.92 17.52 -2.67
C THR A 97 16.20 16.15 -3.31
N SER A 98 15.74 15.07 -2.73
CA SER A 98 15.91 13.73 -3.29
C SER A 98 15.25 13.55 -4.67
N TYR A 99 14.14 14.23 -4.93
CA TYR A 99 13.53 14.27 -6.26
C TYR A 99 14.29 15.15 -7.22
N GLN A 100 14.82 16.28 -6.75
CA GLN A 100 15.67 17.15 -7.57
C GLN A 100 16.95 16.42 -8.01
N ASP A 101 17.61 15.71 -7.08
CA ASP A 101 18.81 14.93 -7.36
C ASP A 101 18.51 13.81 -8.37
N TYR A 102 17.39 13.09 -8.19
CA TYR A 102 16.95 12.07 -9.13
C TYR A 102 16.68 12.64 -10.52
N ILE A 103 16.00 13.79 -10.60
CA ILE A 103 15.71 14.47 -11.88
C ILE A 103 16.98 14.95 -12.56
N ASN A 104 17.94 15.48 -11.83
CA ASN A 104 19.22 15.94 -12.37
C ASN A 104 20.02 14.78 -12.99
N GLU A 105 19.90 13.57 -12.43
CA GLU A 105 20.61 12.38 -12.89
C GLU A 105 19.86 11.63 -14.01
N TYR A 106 18.53 11.46 -13.89
CA TYR A 106 17.73 10.62 -14.79
C TYR A 106 16.66 11.38 -15.60
N GLY A 107 16.46 12.67 -15.33
CA GLY A 107 15.42 13.48 -15.96
C GLY A 107 14.02 13.31 -15.36
N TYR A 108 13.06 13.98 -15.95
CA TYR A 108 11.66 13.99 -15.48
C TYR A 108 10.86 12.73 -15.82
N LYS A 109 11.35 11.94 -16.76
CA LYS A 109 10.69 10.72 -17.24
C LYS A 109 11.61 9.55 -16.95
N SER A 110 11.02 8.52 -16.37
CA SER A 110 11.73 7.30 -16.03
C SER A 110 10.95 6.10 -16.54
N SER A 111 11.58 5.30 -17.39
CA SER A 111 11.03 4.07 -17.92
C SER A 111 11.48 2.88 -17.06
N ALA A 112 10.65 1.83 -16.98
CA ALA A 112 10.97 0.59 -16.31
C ALA A 112 10.32 -0.61 -17.04
N VAL A 113 10.98 -1.76 -16.95
CA VAL A 113 10.45 -3.05 -17.40
C VAL A 113 10.39 -3.98 -16.19
N PRO A 114 9.33 -3.89 -15.37
CA PRO A 114 9.18 -4.72 -14.20
C PRO A 114 8.79 -6.16 -14.57
N VAL A 115 9.48 -7.11 -13.98
CA VAL A 115 9.07 -8.51 -13.84
C VAL A 115 8.61 -8.70 -12.42
N THR A 116 7.45 -9.33 -12.24
CA THR A 116 6.82 -9.50 -10.94
C THR A 116 6.61 -10.97 -10.61
N VAL A 117 6.77 -11.29 -9.33
CA VAL A 117 6.37 -12.57 -8.76
C VAL A 117 5.54 -12.28 -7.52
N GLY A 118 4.46 -12.99 -7.34
CA GLY A 118 3.58 -12.85 -6.19
C GLY A 118 3.11 -14.19 -5.67
N TRP A 119 2.78 -14.22 -4.40
CA TRP A 119 2.13 -15.32 -3.74
C TRP A 119 1.08 -14.78 -2.77
N ALA A 120 -0.10 -15.39 -2.78
CA ALA A 120 -1.18 -15.05 -1.87
C ALA A 120 -1.81 -16.32 -1.31
N LEU A 121 -1.99 -16.35 0.00
CA LEU A 121 -2.76 -17.36 0.74
C LEU A 121 -3.85 -16.63 1.52
N ASP A 122 -5.12 -16.93 1.26
CA ASP A 122 -6.25 -16.34 1.97
C ASP A 122 -7.19 -17.44 2.48
N SER A 123 -7.14 -17.69 3.78
CA SER A 123 -8.01 -18.64 4.49
C SER A 123 -8.98 -17.95 5.45
N ARG A 124 -9.21 -16.64 5.28
CA ARG A 124 -10.14 -15.88 6.12
C ARG A 124 -11.57 -16.30 5.85
N ASP A 125 -12.37 -16.34 6.89
CA ASP A 125 -13.82 -16.63 6.83
C ASP A 125 -14.62 -15.54 6.08
N SER A 126 -14.07 -14.32 6.00
CA SER A 126 -14.66 -13.20 5.27
C SER A 126 -13.56 -12.23 4.80
N ALA A 127 -13.68 -11.72 3.57
CA ALA A 127 -12.75 -10.71 3.06
C ALA A 127 -12.96 -9.34 3.71
N LEU A 128 -14.22 -8.97 4.02
CA LEU A 128 -14.57 -7.64 4.52
C LEU A 128 -14.68 -7.57 6.05
N SER A 129 -15.12 -8.67 6.69
CA SER A 129 -15.38 -8.72 8.13
C SER A 129 -14.82 -9.99 8.77
N PRO A 130 -13.51 -10.25 8.63
CA PRO A 130 -12.92 -11.49 9.11
C PRO A 130 -13.03 -11.62 10.63
N THR A 131 -13.22 -12.88 11.07
CA THR A 131 -13.20 -13.26 12.49
C THR A 131 -12.23 -14.40 12.76
N SER A 132 -11.88 -15.16 11.73
CA SER A 132 -10.93 -16.27 11.80
C SER A 132 -10.14 -16.41 10.50
N GLY A 133 -9.04 -17.16 10.59
CA GLY A 133 -8.19 -17.45 9.45
C GLY A 133 -7.05 -16.44 9.27
N ARG A 134 -6.37 -16.53 8.13
CA ARG A 134 -5.19 -15.72 7.86
C ARG A 134 -5.11 -15.30 6.38
N LEU A 135 -4.46 -14.18 6.16
CA LEU A 135 -4.04 -13.72 4.85
C LEU A 135 -2.52 -13.57 4.85
N GLN A 136 -1.87 -14.12 3.85
CA GLN A 136 -0.45 -13.88 3.59
C GLN A 136 -0.29 -13.44 2.14
N ARG A 137 0.54 -12.43 1.92
CA ARG A 137 0.88 -11.95 0.58
C ARG A 137 2.36 -11.63 0.52
N ALA A 138 3.04 -12.19 -0.47
CA ALA A 138 4.39 -11.82 -0.84
C ALA A 138 4.38 -11.30 -2.26
N ASN A 139 5.05 -10.17 -2.51
CA ASN A 139 5.21 -9.62 -3.85
C ASN A 139 6.66 -9.21 -4.03
N GLY A 140 7.24 -9.62 -5.16
CA GLY A 140 8.54 -9.19 -5.63
C GLY A 140 8.40 -8.49 -6.98
N GLU A 141 9.14 -7.42 -7.17
CA GLU A 141 9.22 -6.66 -8.41
C GLU A 141 10.70 -6.40 -8.72
N TRP A 142 11.11 -6.78 -9.91
CA TRP A 142 12.46 -6.53 -10.43
C TRP A 142 12.37 -5.80 -11.75
N SER A 143 12.80 -4.54 -11.78
CA SER A 143 12.96 -3.79 -13.02
C SER A 143 14.27 -4.16 -13.69
N ILE A 144 14.15 -4.95 -14.77
CA ILE A 144 15.29 -5.56 -15.47
C ILE A 144 15.90 -4.63 -16.53
N ALA A 145 15.13 -3.64 -16.99
CA ALA A 145 15.56 -2.71 -18.03
C ALA A 145 14.88 -1.34 -17.86
N GLY A 146 15.36 -0.34 -18.57
CA GLY A 146 14.90 1.04 -18.51
C GLY A 146 15.80 1.93 -17.66
N ASP A 147 15.32 3.13 -17.40
CA ASP A 147 16.02 4.16 -16.62
C ASP A 147 15.96 3.88 -15.11
N ALA A 148 14.91 3.20 -14.65
CA ALA A 148 14.75 2.82 -13.25
C ALA A 148 15.02 1.33 -13.09
N ARG A 149 16.18 0.97 -12.51
CA ARG A 149 16.56 -0.41 -12.24
C ARG A 149 16.60 -0.66 -10.74
N TYR A 150 15.77 -1.57 -10.28
CA TYR A 150 15.61 -1.85 -8.85
C TYR A 150 15.03 -3.24 -8.62
N VAL A 151 15.17 -3.70 -7.38
CA VAL A 151 14.41 -4.80 -6.81
C VAL A 151 13.60 -4.26 -5.64
N ARG A 152 12.33 -4.64 -5.57
CA ARG A 152 11.41 -4.26 -4.51
C ARG A 152 10.60 -5.46 -4.09
N GLY A 153 10.47 -5.66 -2.78
CA GLY A 153 9.68 -6.76 -2.21
C GLY A 153 8.78 -6.27 -1.10
N THR A 154 7.62 -6.89 -0.95
CA THR A 154 6.71 -6.69 0.17
C THR A 154 6.21 -8.03 0.68
N TYR A 155 6.07 -8.15 1.99
CA TYR A 155 5.40 -9.27 2.63
C TYR A 155 4.40 -8.75 3.65
N GLN A 156 3.18 -9.28 3.60
CA GLN A 156 2.11 -8.99 4.54
C GLN A 156 1.60 -10.29 5.15
N PHE A 157 1.44 -10.27 6.46
CA PHE A 157 0.84 -11.33 7.25
C PHE A 157 -0.32 -10.75 8.06
N GLN A 158 -1.50 -11.32 7.93
CA GLN A 158 -2.66 -11.01 8.78
C GLN A 158 -3.18 -12.29 9.41
N GLN A 159 -3.48 -12.25 10.70
CA GLN A 159 -4.08 -13.35 11.46
C GLN A 159 -5.28 -12.84 12.22
N TYR A 160 -6.38 -13.57 12.11
CA TYR A 160 -7.60 -13.34 12.88
C TYR A 160 -7.87 -14.54 13.79
N LEU A 161 -8.08 -14.27 15.06
CA LEU A 161 -8.30 -15.28 16.11
C LEU A 161 -9.59 -14.95 16.86
N PRO A 162 -10.62 -15.80 16.81
CA PRO A 162 -11.81 -15.62 17.63
C PRO A 162 -11.46 -15.89 19.10
N LEU A 163 -11.44 -14.83 19.92
CA LEU A 163 -11.22 -14.96 21.36
C LEU A 163 -12.50 -15.42 22.08
N SER A 164 -13.65 -15.01 21.54
CA SER A 164 -14.98 -15.44 21.98
C SER A 164 -15.99 -15.23 20.84
N LYS A 165 -17.28 -15.48 21.10
CA LYS A 165 -18.35 -15.19 20.14
C LYS A 165 -18.43 -13.70 19.75
N GLN A 166 -17.96 -12.80 20.62
CA GLN A 166 -18.03 -11.34 20.42
C GLN A 166 -16.68 -10.71 20.13
N TYR A 167 -15.56 -11.27 20.60
CA TYR A 167 -14.25 -10.67 20.48
C TYR A 167 -13.38 -11.41 19.46
N THR A 168 -12.76 -10.65 18.58
CA THR A 168 -11.77 -11.14 17.61
C THR A 168 -10.47 -10.40 17.82
N ALA A 169 -9.37 -11.11 18.03
CA ALA A 169 -8.03 -10.52 17.93
C ALA A 169 -7.56 -10.53 16.48
N ALA A 170 -7.00 -9.43 16.03
CA ALA A 170 -6.38 -9.33 14.72
C ALA A 170 -4.94 -8.85 14.86
N PHE A 171 -4.05 -9.49 14.15
CA PHE A 171 -2.65 -9.09 14.01
C PHE A 171 -2.33 -8.87 12.54
N ASN A 172 -1.66 -7.77 12.22
CA ASN A 172 -1.13 -7.48 10.89
C ASN A 172 0.33 -7.10 11.01
N ALA A 173 1.16 -7.69 10.17
CA ALA A 173 2.55 -7.34 9.99
C ALA A 173 2.82 -7.09 8.50
N GLU A 174 3.52 -6.01 8.19
CA GLU A 174 3.93 -5.68 6.83
C GLU A 174 5.40 -5.31 6.82
N VAL A 175 6.16 -5.89 5.90
CA VAL A 175 7.57 -5.57 5.65
C VAL A 175 7.74 -5.22 4.19
N GLY A 176 8.45 -4.13 3.93
CA GLY A 176 8.83 -3.71 2.59
C GLY A 176 10.34 -3.50 2.49
N LEU A 177 10.95 -3.97 1.40
CA LEU A 177 12.38 -3.84 1.12
C LEU A 177 12.56 -3.39 -0.33
N GLY A 178 13.40 -2.41 -0.57
CA GLY A 178 13.77 -1.93 -1.89
C GLY A 178 15.27 -1.70 -1.98
N ARG A 179 15.84 -1.95 -3.15
CA ARG A 179 17.24 -1.72 -3.45
C ARG A 179 17.44 -1.40 -4.93
N ALA A 180 18.28 -0.44 -5.21
CA ALA A 180 18.75 -0.16 -6.57
C ALA A 180 19.57 -1.33 -7.14
N THR A 181 19.53 -1.49 -8.43
CA THR A 181 20.35 -2.46 -9.18
C THR A 181 21.03 -1.78 -10.37
N GLY A 182 22.04 -2.43 -10.94
CA GLY A 182 22.72 -1.90 -12.14
C GLY A 182 23.57 -0.64 -11.88
N GLY A 183 23.96 -0.36 -10.63
CA GLY A 183 24.75 0.82 -10.28
C GLY A 183 23.97 2.13 -10.28
N GLN A 184 22.63 2.05 -10.32
CA GLN A 184 21.76 3.22 -10.30
C GLN A 184 21.31 3.58 -8.88
N THR A 185 20.70 4.77 -8.72
CA THR A 185 20.03 5.18 -7.48
C THR A 185 18.63 4.57 -7.42
N PHE A 186 18.18 4.17 -6.21
CA PHE A 186 16.83 3.66 -6.03
C PHE A 186 15.80 4.74 -6.41
N PRO A 187 14.81 4.42 -7.27
CA PRO A 187 13.84 5.42 -7.71
C PRO A 187 13.04 5.98 -6.56
N VAL A 188 13.12 7.27 -6.31
CA VAL A 188 12.46 7.96 -5.17
C VAL A 188 10.94 7.75 -5.16
N PHE A 189 10.32 7.59 -6.35
CA PHE A 189 8.89 7.31 -6.49
C PHE A 189 8.51 5.85 -6.19
N LYS A 190 9.46 4.96 -5.93
CA LYS A 190 9.26 3.58 -5.46
C LYS A 190 9.47 3.42 -3.96
N ASN A 191 9.81 4.50 -3.25
CA ASN A 191 9.96 4.52 -1.80
C ASN A 191 8.69 4.03 -1.08
N PHE A 192 8.90 3.45 0.09
CA PHE A 192 7.84 3.11 1.02
C PHE A 192 7.51 4.29 1.91
N TYR A 193 6.24 4.42 2.26
CA TYR A 193 5.72 5.44 3.16
C TYR A 193 5.00 4.78 4.35
N GLY A 194 4.98 5.44 5.48
CA GLY A 194 4.32 4.99 6.70
C GLY A 194 3.57 6.13 7.40
N GLY A 195 2.69 5.77 8.32
CA GLY A 195 1.75 6.69 8.99
C GLY A 195 0.36 6.63 8.37
N GLY A 196 -0.66 6.98 9.14
CA GLY A 196 -2.05 6.94 8.73
C GLY A 196 -2.76 5.62 9.06
N LEU A 197 -4.04 5.54 8.69
CA LEU A 197 -4.94 4.42 8.99
C LEU A 197 -4.47 3.06 8.46
N GLY A 198 -3.75 3.05 7.35
CA GLY A 198 -3.20 1.83 6.74
C GLY A 198 -1.83 1.41 7.26
N SER A 199 -1.27 2.12 8.26
CA SER A 199 0.08 1.90 8.77
C SER A 199 0.13 2.11 10.28
N VAL A 200 0.67 3.24 10.76
CA VAL A 200 0.73 3.61 12.18
C VAL A 200 -0.24 4.76 12.41
N ARG A 201 -1.38 4.46 13.02
CA ARG A 201 -2.43 5.47 13.31
C ARG A 201 -1.92 6.49 14.32
N GLY A 202 -2.50 7.70 14.29
CA GLY A 202 -2.06 8.83 15.13
C GLY A 202 -0.94 9.68 14.53
N PHE A 203 -0.37 9.22 13.41
CA PHE A 203 0.57 9.99 12.59
C PHE A 203 -0.06 10.32 11.23
N GLU A 204 0.25 11.48 10.68
CA GLU A 204 -0.25 11.89 9.37
C GLU A 204 0.11 10.87 8.28
N GLN A 205 -0.78 10.71 7.31
CA GLN A 205 -0.60 9.77 6.21
C GLN A 205 0.72 10.03 5.47
N GLY A 206 1.56 8.99 5.36
CA GLY A 206 2.82 9.06 4.63
C GLY A 206 3.92 9.89 5.30
N SER A 207 3.74 10.32 6.55
CA SER A 207 4.65 11.26 7.22
C SER A 207 5.83 10.63 7.97
N LEU A 208 5.85 9.31 8.12
CA LEU A 208 6.92 8.62 8.84
C LEU A 208 8.14 8.40 7.96
N GLY A 209 9.33 8.47 8.58
CA GLY A 209 10.61 8.16 7.97
C GLY A 209 11.45 9.38 7.62
N PRO A 210 12.39 9.22 6.68
CA PRO A 210 13.29 10.27 6.23
C PRO A 210 12.56 11.51 5.72
N ARG A 211 13.09 12.68 6.07
CA ARG A 211 12.63 13.98 5.61
C ARG A 211 13.78 14.73 4.96
N ASP A 212 13.47 15.50 3.94
CA ASP A 212 14.42 16.41 3.30
C ASP A 212 14.58 17.73 4.09
N ILE A 213 15.42 18.62 3.56
CA ILE A 213 15.70 19.93 4.16
C ILE A 213 14.45 20.84 4.29
N SER A 214 13.39 20.58 3.51
CA SER A 214 12.11 21.30 3.62
C SER A 214 11.21 20.72 4.70
N GLY A 215 11.61 19.64 5.39
CA GLY A 215 10.80 18.89 6.34
C GLY A 215 9.76 17.98 5.68
N THR A 216 9.82 17.81 4.37
CA THR A 216 8.91 16.95 3.59
C THR A 216 9.32 15.48 3.74
N ALA A 217 8.38 14.59 4.05
CA ALA A 217 8.65 13.17 4.10
C ALA A 217 8.91 12.63 2.67
N VAL A 218 10.06 11.98 2.50
CA VAL A 218 10.51 11.45 1.20
C VAL A 218 10.36 9.93 1.11
N GLY A 219 9.84 9.31 2.17
CA GLY A 219 9.77 7.85 2.28
C GLY A 219 11.13 7.21 2.47
N GLY A 220 11.18 5.89 2.36
CA GLY A 220 12.42 5.13 2.53
C GLY A 220 12.42 3.82 1.75
N THR A 221 13.58 3.20 1.67
CA THR A 221 13.79 1.94 0.96
C THR A 221 13.33 0.71 1.75
N ARG A 222 13.04 0.88 3.04
CA ARG A 222 12.57 -0.20 3.92
C ARG A 222 11.42 0.29 4.79
N LYS A 223 10.47 -0.60 5.05
CA LYS A 223 9.28 -0.34 5.87
C LYS A 223 8.99 -1.55 6.76
N VAL A 224 8.60 -1.29 7.99
CA VAL A 224 8.00 -2.29 8.89
C VAL A 224 6.79 -1.67 9.56
N ASN A 225 5.64 -2.37 9.50
CA ASN A 225 4.44 -2.04 10.25
C ASN A 225 3.96 -3.26 11.02
N LEU A 226 3.53 -3.04 12.24
CA LEU A 226 2.90 -4.03 13.12
C LEU A 226 1.63 -3.40 13.69
N ASN A 227 0.51 -4.09 13.56
CA ASN A 227 -0.77 -3.64 14.07
C ASN A 227 -1.40 -4.79 14.87
N PHE A 228 -1.85 -4.51 16.05
CA PHE A 228 -2.66 -5.41 16.85
C PHE A 228 -4.00 -4.76 17.13
N GLU A 229 -5.11 -5.48 16.92
CA GLU A 229 -6.46 -4.99 17.15
C GLU A 229 -7.28 -6.03 17.93
N VAL A 230 -8.14 -5.56 18.79
CA VAL A 230 -9.23 -6.35 19.38
C VAL A 230 -10.54 -5.74 18.89
N LEU A 231 -11.28 -6.52 18.11
CA LEU A 231 -12.54 -6.11 17.50
C LEU A 231 -13.72 -6.72 18.25
N THR A 232 -14.79 -5.94 18.38
CA THR A 232 -16.08 -6.38 18.96
C THR A 232 -17.23 -5.76 18.17
N PRO A 233 -18.42 -6.41 18.09
CA PRO A 233 -19.62 -5.76 17.57
C PRO A 233 -19.87 -4.43 18.30
N PHE A 234 -20.43 -3.47 17.57
CA PHE A 234 -20.78 -2.19 18.19
C PHE A 234 -21.87 -2.39 19.24
N PRO A 235 -21.82 -1.73 20.41
CA PRO A 235 -22.85 -1.83 21.43
C PRO A 235 -24.24 -1.49 20.86
N GLY A 236 -25.20 -2.40 21.02
CA GLY A 236 -26.54 -2.26 20.45
C GLY A 236 -26.73 -2.85 19.05
N ALA A 237 -25.67 -3.23 18.34
CA ALA A 237 -25.76 -3.87 17.03
C ALA A 237 -26.06 -5.39 17.09
N GLY A 238 -26.19 -5.98 18.27
CA GLY A 238 -26.44 -7.41 18.45
C GLY A 238 -25.32 -8.27 17.84
N ASN A 239 -25.70 -9.15 16.92
CA ASN A 239 -24.76 -10.02 16.19
C ASN A 239 -24.31 -9.44 14.83
N ASP A 240 -24.72 -8.20 14.51
CA ASP A 240 -24.29 -7.56 13.29
C ASP A 240 -22.80 -7.22 13.34
N ARG A 241 -22.04 -7.83 12.42
CA ARG A 241 -20.60 -7.63 12.29
C ARG A 241 -20.23 -6.59 11.23
N SER A 242 -21.22 -5.97 10.61
CA SER A 242 -20.99 -4.88 9.65
C SER A 242 -20.48 -3.62 10.34
N LEU A 243 -20.90 -3.41 11.61
CA LEU A 243 -20.48 -2.29 12.45
C LEU A 243 -19.74 -2.82 13.67
N ARG A 244 -18.44 -2.51 13.78
CA ARG A 244 -17.56 -2.99 14.86
C ARG A 244 -16.78 -1.85 15.49
N MET A 245 -16.57 -1.96 16.79
CA MET A 245 -15.55 -1.19 17.51
C MET A 245 -14.24 -1.97 17.55
N TYR A 246 -13.14 -1.28 17.67
CA TYR A 246 -11.85 -1.90 17.91
C TYR A 246 -10.95 -1.03 18.79
N GLY A 247 -10.18 -1.68 19.65
CA GLY A 247 -9.02 -1.10 20.30
C GLY A 247 -7.76 -1.56 19.59
N PHE A 248 -6.72 -0.74 19.54
CA PHE A 248 -5.52 -1.06 18.77
C PHE A 248 -4.22 -0.60 19.41
N LEU A 249 -3.15 -1.27 19.03
CA LEU A 249 -1.75 -0.91 19.25
C LEU A 249 -1.01 -1.02 17.92
N ASP A 250 -0.39 0.06 17.49
CA ASP A 250 0.40 0.12 16.27
C ASP A 250 1.85 0.42 16.56
N ALA A 251 2.74 -0.18 15.78
CA ALA A 251 4.14 0.16 15.75
C ALA A 251 4.69 0.10 14.32
N GLY A 252 5.60 0.99 13.96
CA GLY A 252 6.21 0.96 12.64
C GLY A 252 7.32 1.96 12.45
N MET A 253 8.04 1.75 11.36
CA MET A 253 9.13 2.61 10.93
C MET A 253 9.31 2.54 9.42
N VAL A 254 9.85 3.61 8.86
CA VAL A 254 10.31 3.69 7.47
C VAL A 254 11.75 4.18 7.52
N VAL A 255 12.65 3.46 6.88
CA VAL A 255 14.08 3.72 7.00
C VAL A 255 14.79 3.65 5.65
N GLY A 256 15.97 4.25 5.58
CA GLY A 256 16.84 4.24 4.40
C GLY A 256 16.43 5.28 3.37
N ASN A 257 17.38 6.06 2.92
CA ASN A 257 17.24 6.99 1.81
C ASN A 257 18.51 6.91 0.96
N ASP A 258 18.41 6.30 -0.21
CA ASP A 258 19.57 6.09 -1.09
C ASP A 258 19.94 7.36 -1.90
N GLY A 259 19.18 8.44 -1.78
CA GLY A 259 19.34 9.61 -2.66
C GLY A 259 19.17 10.95 -1.96
N GLY A 260 19.62 11.14 -0.73
CA GLY A 260 19.56 12.46 -0.11
C GLY A 260 19.92 12.52 1.37
N LEU A 261 20.25 13.70 1.84
CA LEU A 261 20.50 13.97 3.24
C LEU A 261 19.17 14.01 3.99
N ALA A 262 18.86 12.99 4.79
CA ALA A 262 17.80 13.07 5.79
C ALA A 262 18.24 14.04 6.90
N ILE A 263 17.46 15.08 7.14
CA ILE A 263 17.77 16.06 8.20
C ILE A 263 17.35 15.61 9.60
N ASN A 264 16.47 14.61 9.67
CA ASN A 264 15.97 14.14 10.96
C ASN A 264 16.80 12.94 11.47
N ALA A 265 17.56 13.16 12.53
CA ALA A 265 18.34 12.10 13.21
C ALA A 265 17.47 10.92 13.71
N ASP A 266 16.17 11.13 13.82
CA ASP A 266 15.18 10.15 14.31
C ASP A 266 14.44 9.43 13.19
N ALA A 267 14.84 9.62 11.92
CA ALA A 267 14.18 9.02 10.75
C ALA A 267 14.00 7.51 10.91
N ASP A 268 15.06 6.83 11.34
CA ASP A 268 15.14 5.36 11.39
C ASP A 268 14.62 4.76 12.71
N ARG A 269 13.89 5.53 13.52
CA ARG A 269 13.39 5.06 14.80
C ARG A 269 11.94 4.57 14.73
N LEU A 270 11.64 3.57 15.56
CA LEU A 270 10.30 3.03 15.70
C LEU A 270 9.35 4.07 16.31
N ARG A 271 8.17 4.23 15.72
CA ARG A 271 7.02 4.97 16.27
C ARG A 271 5.98 3.97 16.78
N ALA A 272 5.21 4.39 17.76
CA ALA A 272 4.11 3.57 18.26
C ALA A 272 2.94 4.44 18.71
N SER A 273 1.73 3.90 18.58
CA SER A 273 0.50 4.54 19.01
C SER A 273 -0.49 3.50 19.53
N LEU A 274 -1.43 3.95 20.32
CA LEU A 274 -2.59 3.18 20.73
C LEU A 274 -3.86 4.00 20.54
N GLY A 275 -4.99 3.32 20.50
CA GLY A 275 -6.26 4.03 20.35
C GLY A 275 -7.46 3.11 20.23
N ILE A 276 -8.57 3.72 19.87
CA ILE A 276 -9.85 3.06 19.62
C ILE A 276 -10.40 3.51 18.28
N GLY A 277 -11.32 2.73 17.73
CA GLY A 277 -11.96 3.13 16.47
C GLY A 277 -13.24 2.37 16.19
N VAL A 278 -13.85 2.76 15.08
CA VAL A 278 -15.06 2.14 14.54
C VAL A 278 -14.82 1.75 13.09
N SER A 279 -15.26 0.57 12.73
CA SER A 279 -15.24 0.05 11.36
C SER A 279 -16.67 -0.30 10.97
N TRP A 280 -17.12 0.20 9.82
CA TRP A 280 -18.47 -0.02 9.31
C TRP A 280 -18.42 -0.41 7.84
N ILE A 281 -19.03 -1.55 7.50
CA ILE A 281 -19.29 -1.94 6.12
C ILE A 281 -20.61 -1.29 5.71
N SER A 282 -20.51 -0.07 5.20
CA SER A 282 -21.65 0.71 4.79
C SER A 282 -22.11 0.39 3.35
N PRO A 283 -23.33 0.76 2.94
CA PRO A 283 -23.77 0.63 1.55
C PRO A 283 -22.91 1.37 0.52
N VAL A 284 -22.17 2.39 0.95
CA VAL A 284 -21.26 3.17 0.09
C VAL A 284 -19.82 2.66 0.16
N GLY A 285 -19.57 1.56 0.87
CA GLY A 285 -18.25 0.94 1.05
C GLY A 285 -17.79 0.93 2.50
N PRO A 286 -16.64 0.30 2.76
CA PRO A 286 -16.08 0.23 4.11
C PRO A 286 -15.66 1.62 4.59
N LEU A 287 -16.02 1.92 5.84
CA LEU A 287 -15.67 3.13 6.56
C LEU A 287 -14.82 2.77 7.78
N ARG A 288 -13.76 3.50 8.02
CA ARG A 288 -12.95 3.38 9.24
C ARG A 288 -12.73 4.76 9.88
N LEU A 289 -12.96 4.83 11.18
CA LEU A 289 -12.66 5.98 12.02
C LEU A 289 -11.73 5.52 13.13
N ALA A 290 -10.67 6.28 13.42
CA ALA A 290 -9.76 6.00 14.51
C ALA A 290 -9.44 7.26 15.31
N LEU A 291 -9.46 7.13 16.63
CA LEU A 291 -8.93 8.09 17.58
C LEU A 291 -7.65 7.49 18.17
N ALA A 292 -6.52 8.08 17.87
CA ALA A 292 -5.21 7.55 18.18
C ALA A 292 -4.38 8.50 19.03
N LYS A 293 -3.62 7.94 19.97
CA LYS A 293 -2.64 8.65 20.78
C LYS A 293 -1.25 8.07 20.53
N PRO A 294 -0.30 8.83 19.97
CA PRO A 294 1.09 8.42 19.90
C PRO A 294 1.68 8.21 21.29
N ILE A 295 2.28 7.04 21.53
CA ILE A 295 2.98 6.69 22.78
C ILE A 295 4.50 6.73 22.62
N ARG A 296 4.98 6.62 21.37
CA ARG A 296 6.38 6.84 21.02
C ARG A 296 6.45 7.68 19.75
N LYS A 297 6.87 8.91 19.91
CA LYS A 297 6.99 9.94 18.86
C LYS A 297 8.28 10.73 19.04
N TYR A 298 8.64 11.51 18.03
CA TYR A 298 9.82 12.39 18.01
C TYR A 298 9.41 13.80 17.60
N ASP A 299 10.27 14.78 17.84
CA ASP A 299 9.93 16.22 17.76
C ASP A 299 9.38 16.69 16.40
N ASN A 300 9.83 16.08 15.31
CA ASN A 300 9.40 16.43 13.96
C ASN A 300 8.24 15.58 13.42
N ASP A 301 7.66 14.70 14.24
CA ASP A 301 6.57 13.85 13.79
C ASP A 301 5.27 14.67 13.63
N ARG A 302 4.60 14.48 12.50
CA ARG A 302 3.30 15.09 12.22
C ARG A 302 2.20 14.22 12.82
N ILE A 303 1.49 14.75 13.80
CA ILE A 303 0.48 14.03 14.55
C ILE A 303 -0.91 14.32 13.98
N GLN A 304 -1.69 13.26 13.76
CA GLN A 304 -3.09 13.33 13.37
C GLN A 304 -3.91 12.38 14.25
N THR A 305 -4.43 12.93 15.34
CA THR A 305 -5.14 12.15 16.37
C THR A 305 -6.43 11.51 15.87
N LEU A 306 -7.21 12.23 15.06
CA LEU A 306 -8.45 11.75 14.45
C LEU A 306 -8.20 11.44 12.97
N GLN A 307 -8.50 10.23 12.59
CA GLN A 307 -8.32 9.76 11.22
C GLN A 307 -9.58 9.05 10.74
N PHE A 308 -9.96 9.30 9.48
CA PHE A 308 -11.07 8.59 8.86
C PHE A 308 -10.74 8.19 7.42
N GLN A 309 -11.37 7.14 6.96
CA GLN A 309 -11.22 6.62 5.60
C GLN A 309 -12.56 6.10 5.10
N ILE A 310 -12.84 6.37 3.84
CA ILE A 310 -13.99 5.84 3.09
C ILE A 310 -13.42 4.99 1.95
N GLY A 311 -13.93 3.77 1.80
CA GLY A 311 -13.43 2.82 0.82
C GLY A 311 -12.25 1.99 1.33
N THR A 312 -11.76 1.09 0.48
CA THR A 312 -10.57 0.29 0.74
C THR A 312 -9.32 1.11 0.45
N SER A 313 -8.33 1.08 1.35
CA SER A 313 -6.96 1.54 1.02
C SER A 313 -6.31 0.50 0.12
N PHE A 314 -5.83 0.92 -1.02
CA PHE A 314 -5.03 0.13 -1.94
C PHE A 314 -3.56 0.47 -1.79
#